data_390ef9207bf33fa54096331fcfe5d47b
#
_entry.id   390ef9207bf33fa54096331fcfe5d47b
#
_cell.length_a   1.000
_cell.length_b   1.000
_cell.length_c   1.000
_cell.angle_alpha   90.00
_cell.angle_beta   90.00
_cell.angle_gamma   90.00
#
_symmetry.space_group_name_H-M   'P 1'
#
loop_
_entity.id
_entity.type
_entity.pdbx_description
1 polymer ?
#
loop_
_entity_poly.entity_id
_entity_poly.type
_entity_poly.pdbx_seq_one_letter_code
_entity_poly.pdbx_strand_id
1 'polypeptide(L)'
;MLNKLIPIALTGLLLAACGETSDSAKPPPPPKNFTAESKGYYCTMNLTEHVGGKAQIILESRPDEPVWFSTVNQAFGFTRHPGEPKDIAAIYVTDMGQPNSDTAWIDAKTAYYVIESKFVS
;
A
#
# COMPACT_ATOMS: atom_id res chain seq x y z
N MET A 1 -77.59 2.70 9.95
CA MET A 1 -77.00 2.12 8.76
C MET A 1 -75.54 2.31 8.73
N LEU A 2 -74.93 1.21 8.68
CA LEU A 2 -73.51 1.08 9.01
C LEU A 2 -72.63 1.55 7.88
N ASN A 3 -71.86 2.61 8.12
CA ASN A 3 -70.75 2.90 7.28
C ASN A 3 -69.49 2.34 7.94
N LYS A 4 -69.06 1.28 7.37
CA LYS A 4 -67.77 0.72 7.72
C LYS A 4 -66.67 1.49 6.98
N LEU A 5 -66.07 2.36 7.69
CA LEU A 5 -64.82 2.96 7.26
C LEU A 5 -63.71 1.95 7.52
N ILE A 6 -63.17 1.46 6.46
CA ILE A 6 -61.97 0.62 6.49
C ILE A 6 -60.80 1.55 6.55
N PRO A 7 -59.97 1.46 7.59
CA PRO A 7 -58.69 2.17 7.55
C PRO A 7 -57.78 1.42 6.63
N ILE A 8 -57.35 2.07 5.61
CA ILE A 8 -56.27 1.61 4.73
C ILE A 8 -55.01 1.70 5.57
N ALA A 9 -54.52 0.57 5.98
CA ALA A 9 -53.20 0.47 6.56
C ALA A 9 -52.18 0.79 5.47
N LEU A 10 -51.60 1.96 5.58
CA LEU A 10 -50.49 2.35 4.77
C LEU A 10 -49.26 1.56 5.26
N THR A 11 -48.99 0.48 4.59
CA THR A 11 -47.79 -0.30 4.83
C THR A 11 -46.60 0.54 4.32
N GLY A 12 -45.97 1.21 5.25
CA GLY A 12 -44.72 1.90 4.98
C GLY A 12 -43.66 0.87 4.60
N LEU A 13 -43.35 0.87 3.32
CA LEU A 13 -42.23 0.13 2.79
C LEU A 13 -40.96 0.79 3.30
N LEU A 14 -40.41 0.29 4.40
CA LEU A 14 -39.05 0.57 4.84
C LEU A 14 -38.15 0.01 3.77
N LEU A 15 -37.75 0.85 2.84
CA LEU A 15 -36.53 0.62 2.10
C LEU A 15 -35.41 0.69 3.13
N ALA A 16 -35.01 -0.45 3.61
CA ALA A 16 -33.70 -0.61 4.16
C ALA A 16 -32.74 -0.27 3.02
N ALA A 17 -32.30 0.97 2.97
CA ALA A 17 -31.10 1.31 2.26
C ALA A 17 -30.06 0.38 2.85
N CYS A 18 -29.65 -0.63 2.13
CA CYS A 18 -28.39 -1.27 2.31
C CYS A 18 -27.39 -0.14 2.25
N GLY A 19 -27.02 0.41 3.41
CA GLY A 19 -25.84 1.19 3.53
C GLY A 19 -24.76 0.30 2.94
N GLU A 20 -24.27 0.67 1.78
CA GLU A 20 -23.01 0.16 1.37
C GLU A 20 -22.11 0.33 2.57
N THR A 21 -21.71 -0.78 3.15
CA THR A 21 -20.48 -0.78 3.87
C THR A 21 -19.47 -0.37 2.83
N SER A 22 -19.31 0.93 2.66
CA SER A 22 -18.08 1.43 2.14
C SER A 22 -17.06 0.74 3.01
N ASP A 23 -16.37 -0.23 2.44
CA ASP A 23 -15.09 -0.64 2.93
C ASP A 23 -14.36 0.69 3.08
N SER A 24 -14.42 1.24 4.27
CA SER A 24 -13.57 2.34 4.64
C SER A 24 -12.20 1.69 4.68
N ALA A 25 -11.63 1.58 3.47
CA ALA A 25 -10.30 1.10 3.29
C ALA A 25 -9.46 1.94 4.23
N LYS A 26 -8.99 1.29 5.29
CA LYS A 26 -8.08 1.91 6.24
C LYS A 26 -6.99 2.57 5.39
N PRO A 27 -6.72 3.86 5.56
CA PRO A 27 -5.70 4.51 4.77
C PRO A 27 -4.39 3.74 4.90
N PRO A 28 -3.62 3.58 3.83
CA PRO A 28 -2.37 2.85 3.90
C PRO A 28 -1.43 3.53 4.91
N PRO A 29 -0.66 2.76 5.69
CA PRO A 29 0.32 3.33 6.60
C PRO A 29 1.33 4.19 5.80
N PRO A 30 1.77 5.32 6.36
CA PRO A 30 2.72 6.18 5.68
C PRO A 30 4.10 5.50 5.54
N PRO A 31 4.90 5.89 4.55
CA PRO A 31 6.25 5.38 4.40
C PRO A 31 7.13 5.82 5.58
N LYS A 32 8.16 5.04 5.85
CA LYS A 32 9.18 5.35 6.85
C LYS A 32 10.52 5.61 6.18
N ASN A 33 11.34 6.40 6.81
CA ASN A 33 12.72 6.57 6.36
C ASN A 33 13.60 5.46 6.95
N PHE A 34 14.50 4.95 6.13
CA PHE A 34 15.50 4.00 6.60
C PHE A 34 16.59 4.70 7.40
N THR A 35 17.27 3.94 8.23
CA THR A 35 18.41 4.39 9.05
C THR A 35 19.69 3.70 8.59
N ALA A 36 20.80 4.05 9.20
CA ALA A 36 22.09 3.39 8.93
C ALA A 36 22.08 1.88 9.24
N GLU A 37 21.15 1.42 10.08
CA GLU A 37 20.98 0.02 10.46
C GLU A 37 19.99 -0.73 9.57
N SER A 38 19.24 -0.03 8.73
CA SER A 38 18.25 -0.66 7.84
C SER A 38 18.93 -1.49 6.77
N LYS A 39 18.53 -2.74 6.68
CA LYS A 39 19.11 -3.71 5.74
C LYS A 39 18.11 -4.19 4.72
N GLY A 40 18.58 -4.40 3.51
CA GLY A 40 17.78 -5.02 2.46
C GLY A 40 17.41 -6.47 2.82
N TYR A 41 16.14 -6.80 2.62
CA TYR A 41 15.58 -8.12 2.96
C TYR A 41 16.32 -9.28 2.28
N TYR A 42 16.62 -9.13 0.99
CA TYR A 42 17.32 -10.17 0.25
C TYR A 42 18.84 -10.01 0.24
N CYS A 43 19.34 -8.78 0.13
CA CYS A 43 20.76 -8.54 0.00
C CYS A 43 21.50 -8.50 1.33
N THR A 44 20.80 -8.28 2.45
CA THR A 44 21.34 -8.15 3.83
C THR A 44 22.35 -7.02 4.04
N MET A 45 22.57 -6.18 3.04
CA MET A 45 23.45 -5.01 3.10
C MET A 45 22.69 -3.78 3.60
N ASN A 46 23.44 -2.84 4.16
CA ASN A 46 22.84 -1.57 4.57
C ASN A 46 22.32 -0.79 3.37
N LEU A 47 21.10 -0.25 3.49
CA LEU A 47 20.49 0.52 2.40
C LEU A 47 21.27 1.76 2.02
N THR A 48 21.97 2.34 2.98
CA THR A 48 22.83 3.51 2.76
C THR A 48 24.03 3.24 1.85
N GLU A 49 24.40 1.98 1.67
CA GLU A 49 25.52 1.56 0.81
C GLU A 49 25.09 1.35 -0.64
N HIS A 50 23.79 1.31 -0.91
CA HIS A 50 23.24 1.15 -2.25
C HIS A 50 22.93 2.48 -2.90
N VAL A 51 23.38 2.62 -4.13
CA VAL A 51 22.96 3.71 -5.02
C VAL A 51 21.73 3.29 -5.81
N GLY A 52 20.83 4.22 -6.08
CA GLY A 52 19.66 3.98 -6.89
C GLY A 52 18.36 3.83 -6.10
N GLY A 53 17.30 3.52 -6.81
CA GLY A 53 15.96 3.46 -6.24
C GLY A 53 15.77 2.33 -5.24
N LYS A 54 15.21 2.67 -4.11
CA LYS A 54 14.91 1.75 -3.00
C LYS A 54 13.41 1.54 -2.89
N ALA A 55 13.03 0.50 -2.17
CA ALA A 55 11.63 0.23 -1.90
C ALA A 55 11.42 -0.22 -0.46
N GLN A 56 10.20 -0.05 0.02
CA GLN A 56 9.72 -0.62 1.27
C GLN A 56 8.34 -1.23 1.07
N ILE A 57 8.12 -2.36 1.71
CA ILE A 57 6.81 -3.00 1.81
C ILE A 57 6.40 -2.97 3.27
N ILE A 58 5.21 -2.44 3.54
CA ILE A 58 4.61 -2.45 4.86
C ILE A 58 3.57 -3.55 4.90
N LEU A 59 3.74 -4.50 5.81
CA LEU A 59 2.81 -5.59 6.03
C LEU A 59 1.75 -5.22 7.06
N GLU A 60 0.53 -5.69 6.88
CA GLU A 60 -0.55 -5.46 7.85
C GLU A 60 -0.23 -6.07 9.22
N SER A 61 0.46 -7.20 9.22
CA SER A 61 0.89 -7.88 10.44
C SER A 61 2.01 -7.16 11.20
N ARG A 62 2.77 -6.28 10.53
CA ARG A 62 3.90 -5.55 11.11
C ARG A 62 3.96 -4.11 10.57
N PRO A 63 2.99 -3.27 10.89
CA PRO A 63 2.88 -1.93 10.30
C PRO A 63 4.01 -0.97 10.70
N ASP A 64 4.71 -1.26 11.78
CA ASP A 64 5.81 -0.42 12.30
C ASP A 64 7.19 -0.85 11.82
N GLU A 65 7.29 -1.99 11.18
CA GLU A 65 8.55 -2.58 10.71
C GLU A 65 8.52 -2.81 9.19
N PRO A 66 8.87 -1.81 8.37
CA PRO A 66 8.93 -2.00 6.94
C PRO A 66 9.92 -3.09 6.53
N VAL A 67 9.54 -3.84 5.51
CA VAL A 67 10.47 -4.73 4.81
C VAL A 67 11.22 -3.90 3.78
N TRP A 68 12.52 -3.79 3.91
CA TRP A 68 13.36 -2.94 3.10
C TRP A 68 13.96 -3.67 1.90
N PHE A 69 14.04 -2.96 0.78
CA PHE A 69 14.67 -3.48 -0.44
C PHE A 69 15.63 -2.45 -1.01
N SER A 70 16.83 -2.91 -1.32
CA SER A 70 17.87 -2.07 -1.92
C SER A 70 17.57 -1.70 -3.38
N THR A 71 16.69 -2.45 -4.03
CA THR A 71 16.22 -2.17 -5.38
C THR A 71 14.70 -2.38 -5.50
N VAL A 72 14.09 -1.67 -6.43
CA VAL A 72 12.65 -1.80 -6.72
C VAL A 72 12.30 -3.20 -7.25
N ASN A 73 13.18 -3.80 -8.06
CA ASN A 73 12.98 -5.15 -8.59
C ASN A 73 12.84 -6.20 -7.48
N GLN A 74 13.60 -6.08 -6.41
CA GLN A 74 13.51 -7.00 -5.28
C GLN A 74 12.15 -6.91 -4.59
N ALA A 75 11.61 -5.71 -4.43
CA ALA A 75 10.28 -5.52 -3.87
C ALA A 75 9.19 -6.18 -4.73
N PHE A 76 9.25 -6.02 -6.04
CA PHE A 76 8.31 -6.69 -6.93
C PHE A 76 8.50 -8.22 -6.94
N GLY A 77 9.74 -8.68 -6.84
CA GLY A 77 10.02 -10.11 -6.65
C GLY A 77 9.36 -10.66 -5.40
N PHE A 78 9.44 -9.94 -4.29
CA PHE A 78 8.80 -10.31 -3.04
C PHE A 78 7.28 -10.48 -3.20
N THR A 79 6.61 -9.57 -3.90
CA THR A 79 5.14 -9.66 -4.09
C THR A 79 4.72 -10.87 -4.89
N ARG A 80 5.58 -11.40 -5.74
CA ARG A 80 5.31 -12.54 -6.63
C ARG A 80 5.76 -13.88 -6.08
N HIS A 81 6.67 -13.86 -5.13
CA HIS A 81 7.23 -15.10 -4.57
C HIS A 81 6.19 -15.79 -3.69
N PRO A 82 5.86 -17.08 -3.96
CA PRO A 82 4.78 -17.77 -3.24
C PRO A 82 5.07 -18.01 -1.76
N GLY A 83 6.33 -18.03 -1.36
CA GLY A 83 6.74 -18.22 0.03
C GLY A 83 6.74 -16.95 0.88
N GLU A 84 6.53 -15.79 0.27
CA GLU A 84 6.57 -14.51 0.99
C GLU A 84 5.18 -14.10 1.49
N PRO A 85 5.10 -13.30 2.58
CA PRO A 85 3.85 -12.78 3.10
C PRO A 85 3.04 -12.02 2.04
N LYS A 86 1.70 -12.17 2.09
CA LYS A 86 0.78 -11.54 1.14
C LYS A 86 -0.09 -10.45 1.77
N ASP A 87 0.04 -10.21 3.06
CA ASP A 87 -0.68 -9.20 3.83
C ASP A 87 -0.07 -7.79 3.65
N ILE A 88 0.06 -7.38 2.40
CA ILE A 88 0.70 -6.12 2.04
C ILE A 88 -0.27 -4.96 2.24
N ALA A 89 0.06 -4.04 3.15
CA ALA A 89 -0.70 -2.83 3.40
C ALA A 89 -0.31 -1.69 2.45
N ALA A 90 0.97 -1.56 2.13
CA ALA A 90 1.48 -0.53 1.24
C ALA A 90 2.83 -0.91 0.65
N ILE A 91 3.10 -0.37 -0.53
CA ILE A 91 4.41 -0.45 -1.18
C ILE A 91 4.82 0.96 -1.57
N TYR A 92 5.99 1.37 -1.12
CA TYR A 92 6.58 2.66 -1.48
C TYR A 92 7.92 2.46 -2.17
N VAL A 93 8.18 3.34 -3.11
CA VAL A 93 9.46 3.42 -3.82
C VAL A 93 10.01 4.84 -3.73
N THR A 94 11.32 4.98 -3.82
CA THR A 94 11.94 6.30 -3.83
C THR A 94 11.79 6.96 -5.19
N ASP A 95 11.46 8.25 -5.21
CA ASP A 95 11.41 9.07 -6.42
C ASP A 95 12.80 9.57 -6.77
N MET A 96 13.44 8.92 -7.73
CA MET A 96 14.77 9.25 -8.19
C MET A 96 14.85 10.59 -8.95
N GLY A 97 13.72 11.18 -9.28
CA GLY A 97 13.64 12.53 -9.88
C GLY A 97 13.82 13.65 -8.87
N GLN A 98 13.83 13.34 -7.58
CA GLN A 98 13.97 14.32 -6.51
C GLN A 98 15.44 14.45 -6.05
N PRO A 99 15.90 15.65 -5.67
CA PRO A 99 17.28 15.84 -5.18
C PRO A 99 17.55 15.11 -3.85
N ASN A 100 16.51 14.85 -3.06
CA ASN A 100 16.57 14.10 -1.81
C ASN A 100 15.91 12.71 -1.95
N SER A 101 16.26 11.99 -3.00
CA SER A 101 15.59 10.75 -3.39
C SER A 101 15.47 9.71 -2.26
N ASP A 102 16.45 9.61 -1.39
CA ASP A 102 16.44 8.65 -0.27
C ASP A 102 15.32 8.89 0.76
N THR A 103 14.70 10.06 0.76
CA THR A 103 13.56 10.39 1.62
C THR A 103 12.30 10.74 0.85
N ALA A 104 12.37 10.72 -0.47
CA ALA A 104 11.25 11.05 -1.36
C ALA A 104 10.46 9.80 -1.72
N TRP A 105 9.64 9.31 -0.79
CA TRP A 105 8.81 8.12 -0.97
C TRP A 105 7.52 8.42 -1.69
N ILE A 106 7.18 7.63 -2.69
CA ILE A 106 5.92 7.66 -3.42
C ILE A 106 5.27 6.29 -3.45
N ASP A 107 3.94 6.26 -3.57
CA ASP A 107 3.21 5.00 -3.72
C ASP A 107 3.66 4.30 -5.01
N ALA A 108 4.02 3.03 -4.89
CA ALA A 108 4.50 2.22 -6.01
C ALA A 108 3.49 2.13 -7.15
N LYS A 109 2.20 2.26 -6.87
CA LYS A 109 1.13 2.23 -7.88
C LYS A 109 1.05 3.49 -8.72
N THR A 110 1.56 4.61 -8.21
CA THR A 110 1.54 5.91 -8.89
C THR A 110 2.87 6.26 -9.52
N ALA A 111 3.91 5.48 -9.27
CA ALA A 111 5.25 5.71 -9.78
C ALA A 111 5.39 5.29 -11.25
N TYR A 112 6.22 6.01 -11.97
CA TYR A 112 6.70 5.60 -13.29
C TYR A 112 8.04 4.89 -13.17
N TYR A 113 8.21 3.82 -13.94
CA TYR A 113 9.41 2.98 -13.88
C TYR A 113 10.17 3.07 -15.18
N VAL A 114 11.48 3.29 -15.09
CA VAL A 114 12.38 3.25 -16.24
C VAL A 114 12.92 1.83 -16.38
N ILE A 115 12.70 1.25 -17.54
CA ILE A 115 13.19 -0.07 -17.89
C ILE A 115 14.33 0.09 -18.92
N GLU A 116 15.36 -0.71 -18.77
CA GLU A 116 16.53 -0.70 -19.66
C GLU A 116 17.23 0.66 -19.73
N SER A 117 17.33 1.33 -18.60
CA SER A 117 18.05 2.60 -18.53
C SER A 117 19.55 2.39 -18.74
N LYS A 118 20.21 3.38 -19.34
CA LYS A 118 21.67 3.40 -19.48
C LYS A 118 22.37 3.77 -18.19
N PHE A 119 21.60 4.14 -17.16
CA PHE A 119 22.15 4.41 -15.84
C PHE A 119 22.40 3.08 -15.12
N VAL A 120 23.63 2.91 -14.67
CA VAL A 120 24.01 1.75 -13.85
C VAL A 120 23.69 2.09 -12.40
N SER A 121 22.95 1.23 -11.75
CA SER A 121 22.71 1.30 -10.31
C SER A 121 23.78 0.56 -9.53
#